data_cf7551dbdb6f9f4c7dd4183eae8ec203
#
_entry.id   cf7551dbdb6f9f4c7dd4183eae8ec203
#
_cell.length_a   1.000
_cell.length_b   1.000
_cell.length_c   1.000
_cell.angle_alpha   90.00
_cell.angle_beta   90.00
_cell.angle_gamma   90.00
#
_symmetry.space_group_name_H-M   'P 1'
#
loop_
_entity.id
_entity.type
_entity.pdbx_description
1 polymer ?
#
loop_
_entity_poly.entity_id
_entity_poly.type
_entity_poly.pdbx_seq_one_letter_code
_entity_poly.pdbx_strand_id
1 'polypeptide(L)'
;MAIISYANLKTALANYLDRSDLTSRLDEFIELAEARFADDIRIRAMETTVTQTLTAGTRSYSLPTGYLQGRKFQINTDPITALEYMTPEMMDRIWAGSKTGRPRTYTILGDNYLLGPSPDSADTLEITYYKEFTPLSSSATTNWIILN
;
A
#
# COMPACT_ATOMS: atom_id res chain seq x y z
N MET A 1 -23.37 23.62 0.46
CA MET A 1 -22.98 22.94 1.70
C MET A 1 -21.61 22.35 1.46
N ALA A 2 -20.63 22.61 2.30
CA ALA A 2 -19.31 21.95 2.17
C ALA A 2 -19.40 20.51 2.64
N ILE A 3 -18.85 19.57 1.86
CA ILE A 3 -18.78 18.15 2.25
C ILE A 3 -17.47 17.97 3.03
N ILE A 4 -17.55 17.99 4.35
CA ILE A 4 -16.39 17.94 5.24
C ILE A 4 -16.40 16.68 6.15
N SER A 5 -17.41 15.82 6.00
CA SER A 5 -17.52 14.57 6.76
C SER A 5 -18.38 13.55 6.02
N TYR A 6 -18.26 12.28 6.44
CA TYR A 6 -19.10 11.20 5.94
C TYR A 6 -20.61 11.49 6.05
N ALA A 7 -21.04 12.05 7.18
CA ALA A 7 -22.44 12.43 7.36
C ALA A 7 -22.89 13.54 6.39
N ASN A 8 -22.03 14.53 6.12
CA ASN A 8 -22.32 15.57 5.13
C ASN A 8 -22.40 14.98 3.71
N LEU A 9 -21.52 14.02 3.38
CA LEU A 9 -21.53 13.34 2.08
C LEU A 9 -22.85 12.57 1.89
N LYS A 10 -23.29 11.80 2.89
CA LYS A 10 -24.58 11.08 2.83
C LYS A 10 -25.76 12.02 2.66
N THR A 11 -25.78 13.13 3.41
CA THR A 11 -26.84 14.13 3.27
C THR A 11 -26.83 14.80 1.90
N ALA A 12 -25.67 15.12 1.37
CA ALA A 12 -25.52 15.69 0.03
C ALA A 12 -25.99 14.74 -1.06
N LEU A 13 -25.63 13.45 -0.95
CA LEU A 13 -26.09 12.41 -1.88
C LEU A 13 -27.60 12.20 -1.83
N ALA A 14 -28.19 12.13 -0.62
CA ALA A 14 -29.63 12.00 -0.47
C ALA A 14 -30.38 13.19 -1.12
N ASN A 15 -29.90 14.41 -0.91
CA ASN A 15 -30.47 15.60 -1.51
C ASN A 15 -30.29 15.64 -3.03
N TYR A 16 -29.13 15.18 -3.54
CA TYR A 16 -28.88 15.11 -4.99
C TYR A 16 -29.77 14.11 -5.70
N LEU A 17 -30.00 12.96 -5.07
CA LEU A 17 -30.83 11.88 -5.62
C LEU A 17 -32.34 12.21 -5.51
N ASP A 18 -32.71 13.12 -4.60
CA ASP A 18 -34.12 13.45 -4.27
C ASP A 18 -34.99 12.21 -3.98
N ARG A 19 -34.35 11.21 -3.30
CA ARG A 19 -34.99 9.92 -2.98
C ARG A 19 -34.70 9.52 -1.54
N SER A 20 -35.74 9.27 -0.77
CA SER A 20 -35.64 8.82 0.62
C SER A 20 -35.53 7.30 0.78
N ASP A 21 -35.96 6.53 -0.21
CA ASP A 21 -35.93 5.07 -0.20
C ASP A 21 -34.52 4.47 -0.33
N LEU A 22 -33.56 5.25 -0.86
CA LEU A 22 -32.17 4.82 -1.05
C LEU A 22 -31.25 5.17 0.13
N THR A 23 -31.73 5.90 1.13
CA THR A 23 -30.92 6.39 2.25
C THR A 23 -30.20 5.27 3.02
N SER A 24 -30.84 4.10 3.14
CA SER A 24 -30.24 2.91 3.77
C SER A 24 -29.12 2.25 2.93
N ARG A 25 -29.02 2.57 1.65
CA ARG A 25 -28.02 2.00 0.73
C ARG A 25 -26.90 2.96 0.37
N LEU A 26 -26.93 4.18 0.88
CA LEU A 26 -25.89 5.16 0.57
C LEU A 26 -24.50 4.72 1.03
N ASP A 27 -24.42 3.94 2.10
CA ASP A 27 -23.16 3.40 2.61
C ASP A 27 -22.54 2.42 1.60
N GLU A 28 -23.35 1.55 0.99
CA GLU A 28 -22.91 0.61 -0.05
C GLU A 28 -22.41 1.35 -1.30
N PHE A 29 -23.08 2.42 -1.70
CA PHE A 29 -22.65 3.21 -2.87
C PHE A 29 -21.33 3.94 -2.63
N ILE A 30 -21.12 4.46 -1.41
CA ILE A 30 -19.87 5.11 -1.04
C ILE A 30 -18.73 4.08 -1.02
N GLU A 31 -18.96 2.92 -0.42
CA GLU A 31 -17.98 1.82 -0.35
C GLU A 31 -17.57 1.35 -1.76
N LEU A 32 -18.53 1.17 -2.66
CA LEU A 32 -18.24 0.80 -4.06
C LEU A 32 -17.43 1.87 -4.79
N ALA A 33 -17.73 3.14 -4.56
CA ALA A 33 -16.97 4.24 -5.14
C ALA A 33 -15.54 4.29 -4.60
N GLU A 34 -15.36 4.09 -3.29
CA GLU A 34 -14.04 4.07 -2.65
C GLU A 34 -13.20 2.88 -3.14
N ALA A 35 -13.79 1.70 -3.27
CA ALA A 35 -13.13 0.53 -3.85
C ALA A 35 -12.64 0.83 -5.27
N ARG A 36 -13.46 1.47 -6.08
CA ARG A 36 -13.08 1.88 -7.44
C ARG A 36 -11.92 2.89 -7.44
N PHE A 37 -11.95 3.86 -6.54
CA PHE A 37 -10.85 4.82 -6.40
C PHE A 37 -9.55 4.14 -5.95
N ALA A 38 -9.61 3.16 -5.05
CA ALA A 38 -8.44 2.40 -4.61
C ALA A 38 -7.81 1.62 -5.75
N ASP A 39 -8.60 1.13 -6.71
CA ASP A 39 -8.10 0.40 -7.87
C ASP A 39 -7.50 1.32 -8.96
N ASP A 40 -8.20 2.41 -9.27
CA ASP A 40 -7.89 3.22 -10.46
C ASP A 40 -6.89 4.37 -10.15
N ILE A 41 -6.85 4.87 -8.92
CA ILE A 41 -6.13 6.11 -8.59
C ILE A 41 -4.88 5.82 -7.76
N ARG A 42 -3.77 6.47 -8.16
CA ARG A 42 -2.51 6.52 -7.41
C ARG A 42 -2.09 7.98 -7.28
N ILE A 43 -2.34 8.57 -6.13
CA ILE A 43 -2.01 9.96 -5.86
C ILE A 43 -1.00 10.10 -4.73
N ARG A 44 -0.37 11.27 -4.67
CA ARG A 44 0.65 11.58 -3.66
C ARG A 44 0.13 11.43 -2.22
N ALA A 45 -1.15 11.72 -1.97
CA ALA A 45 -1.74 11.57 -0.63
C ALA A 45 -1.79 10.11 -0.13
N MET A 46 -1.70 9.13 -1.04
CA MET A 46 -1.64 7.70 -0.72
C MET A 46 -0.21 7.21 -0.49
N GLU A 47 0.80 8.03 -0.79
CA GLU A 47 2.20 7.65 -0.66
C GLU A 47 2.62 7.64 0.82
N THR A 48 3.20 6.54 1.25
CA THR A 48 3.73 6.36 2.60
C THR A 48 5.04 5.59 2.57
N THR A 49 5.81 5.74 3.64
CA THR A 49 7.09 5.06 3.80
C THR A 49 7.11 4.31 5.11
N VAL A 50 7.57 3.07 5.07
CA VAL A 50 7.79 2.23 6.25
C VAL A 50 9.21 1.67 6.25
N THR A 51 9.70 1.34 7.43
CA THR A 51 10.99 0.68 7.61
C THR A 51 10.79 -0.71 8.19
N GLN A 52 11.60 -1.65 7.72
CA GLN A 52 11.63 -3.03 8.17
C GLN A 52 13.07 -3.43 8.50
N THR A 53 13.32 -3.88 9.71
CA THR A 53 14.61 -4.49 10.04
C THR A 53 14.69 -5.88 9.43
N LEU A 54 15.73 -6.13 8.67
CA LEU A 54 16.00 -7.42 8.04
C LEU A 54 16.64 -8.39 9.06
N THR A 55 16.41 -9.67 8.83
CA THR A 55 17.02 -10.74 9.62
C THR A 55 17.96 -11.54 8.73
N ALA A 56 19.19 -11.77 9.17
CA ALA A 56 20.16 -12.56 8.42
C ALA A 56 19.60 -13.94 8.06
N GLY A 57 19.75 -14.34 6.79
CA GLY A 57 19.25 -15.60 6.24
C GLY A 57 17.77 -15.61 5.87
N THR A 58 16.99 -14.60 6.25
CA THR A 58 15.57 -14.51 5.90
C THR A 58 15.38 -13.80 4.58
N ARG A 59 14.84 -14.51 3.59
CA ARG A 59 14.63 -13.98 2.23
C ARG A 59 13.25 -13.35 2.03
N SER A 60 12.22 -13.86 2.71
CA SER A 60 10.82 -13.51 2.51
C SER A 60 10.27 -12.71 3.67
N TYR A 61 9.57 -11.63 3.36
CA TYR A 61 8.91 -10.74 4.32
C TYR A 61 7.52 -10.38 3.82
N SER A 62 6.58 -10.16 4.75
CA SER A 62 5.23 -9.73 4.40
C SER A 62 5.21 -8.29 3.92
N LEU A 63 4.38 -8.01 2.91
CA LEU A 63 4.10 -6.65 2.47
C LEU A 63 3.44 -5.84 3.61
N PRO A 64 3.68 -4.53 3.66
CA PRO A 64 3.00 -3.66 4.62
C PRO A 64 1.48 -3.68 4.43
N THR A 65 0.75 -3.51 5.53
CA THR A 65 -0.72 -3.47 5.51
C THR A 65 -1.24 -2.36 4.58
N GLY A 66 -2.20 -2.72 3.73
CA GLY A 66 -2.78 -1.81 2.75
C GLY A 66 -1.85 -1.48 1.58
N TYR A 67 -0.86 -2.32 1.30
CA TYR A 67 0.03 -2.17 0.16
C TYR A 67 -0.74 -2.31 -1.16
N LEU A 68 -0.68 -1.29 -2.00
CA LEU A 68 -1.26 -1.30 -3.35
C LEU A 68 -0.17 -1.42 -4.42
N GLN A 69 0.83 -0.55 -4.36
CA GLN A 69 1.91 -0.53 -5.35
C GLN A 69 3.19 0.07 -4.76
N GLY A 70 4.32 -0.62 -4.97
CA GLY A 70 5.64 -0.13 -4.56
C GLY A 70 6.14 0.98 -5.47
N ARG A 71 6.77 1.98 -4.86
CA ARG A 71 7.50 3.02 -5.56
C ARG A 71 9.00 2.85 -5.45
N LYS A 72 9.47 2.51 -4.26
CA LYS A 72 10.88 2.42 -3.96
C LYS A 72 11.13 1.41 -2.86
N PHE A 73 12.09 0.54 -3.07
CA PHE A 73 12.66 -0.33 -2.07
C PHE A 73 14.14 0.01 -1.96
N GLN A 74 14.64 0.30 -0.77
CA GLN A 74 16.05 0.59 -0.56
C GLN A 74 16.54 0.08 0.78
N ILE A 75 17.80 -0.32 0.82
CA ILE A 75 18.51 -0.52 2.09
C ILE A 75 18.92 0.86 2.58
N ASN A 76 18.43 1.24 3.75
CA ASN A 76 18.68 2.55 4.37
C ASN A 76 19.83 2.53 5.40
N THR A 77 20.59 1.43 5.45
CA THR A 77 21.85 1.32 6.18
C THR A 77 22.98 1.75 5.27
N ASP A 78 23.98 2.46 5.80
CA ASP A 78 25.11 2.95 4.99
C ASP A 78 25.96 1.81 4.41
N PRO A 79 26.28 1.85 3.10
CA PRO A 79 25.84 2.75 2.04
C PRO A 79 24.41 2.51 1.61
N ILE A 80 23.60 3.56 1.42
CA ILE A 80 22.22 3.45 0.93
C ILE A 80 22.22 2.78 -0.45
N THR A 81 21.41 1.75 -0.61
CA THR A 81 21.34 0.96 -1.83
C THR A 81 19.88 0.78 -2.27
N ALA A 82 19.53 1.32 -3.43
CA ALA A 82 18.23 1.06 -4.04
C ALA A 82 18.17 -0.39 -4.55
N LEU A 83 17.03 -1.05 -4.34
CA LEU A 83 16.80 -2.40 -4.84
C LEU A 83 16.11 -2.34 -6.20
N GLU A 84 16.55 -3.20 -7.11
CA GLU A 84 15.92 -3.36 -8.42
C GLU A 84 14.85 -4.44 -8.39
N TYR A 85 13.71 -4.17 -9.05
CA TYR A 85 12.68 -5.18 -9.22
C TYR A 85 13.13 -6.24 -10.22
N MET A 86 12.91 -7.50 -9.88
CA MET A 86 13.06 -8.64 -10.78
C MET A 86 11.79 -9.47 -10.83
N THR A 87 11.53 -10.11 -11.97
CA THR A 87 10.45 -11.10 -12.03
C THR A 87 10.79 -12.32 -11.16
N PRO A 88 9.78 -13.03 -10.62
CA PRO A 88 10.01 -14.21 -9.78
C PRO A 88 10.93 -15.24 -10.44
N GLU A 89 10.75 -15.50 -11.74
CA GLU A 89 11.55 -16.48 -12.50
C GLU A 89 13.03 -16.04 -12.61
N MET A 90 13.28 -14.75 -12.81
CA MET A 90 14.64 -14.21 -12.83
C MET A 90 15.29 -14.29 -11.46
N MET A 91 14.51 -13.95 -10.42
CA MET A 91 14.95 -14.04 -9.03
C MET A 91 15.38 -15.45 -8.66
N ASP A 92 14.59 -16.46 -9.02
CA ASP A 92 14.89 -17.86 -8.73
C ASP A 92 16.08 -18.39 -9.55
N ARG A 93 16.27 -17.90 -10.78
CA ARG A 93 17.40 -18.28 -11.61
C ARG A 93 18.73 -17.70 -11.12
N ILE A 94 18.73 -16.43 -10.69
CA ILE A 94 19.96 -15.73 -10.29
C ILE A 94 20.34 -16.04 -8.85
N TRP A 95 19.34 -16.07 -7.97
CA TRP A 95 19.51 -16.25 -6.54
C TRP A 95 19.06 -17.64 -6.07
N ALA A 96 19.24 -18.67 -6.92
CA ALA A 96 18.97 -20.05 -6.56
C ALA A 96 19.83 -20.49 -5.37
N GLY A 97 19.22 -21.22 -4.44
CA GLY A 97 19.90 -21.74 -3.25
C GLY A 97 20.06 -20.70 -2.13
N SER A 98 20.91 -21.03 -1.15
CA SER A 98 21.10 -20.24 0.08
C SER A 98 22.18 -19.16 -0.08
N LYS A 99 22.15 -18.38 -1.15
CA LYS A 99 23.09 -17.27 -1.31
C LYS A 99 22.72 -16.15 -0.35
N THR A 100 23.65 -15.78 0.53
CA THR A 100 23.52 -14.68 1.46
C THR A 100 24.41 -13.51 1.04
N GLY A 101 24.00 -12.31 1.40
CA GLY A 101 24.73 -11.09 1.12
C GLY A 101 23.80 -9.88 1.26
N ARG A 102 24.33 -8.72 1.00
CA ARG A 102 23.51 -7.51 1.03
C ARG A 102 22.50 -7.52 -0.12
N PRO A 103 21.19 -7.38 0.15
CA PRO A 103 20.16 -7.37 -0.87
C PRO A 103 20.38 -6.28 -1.93
N ARG A 104 20.14 -6.62 -3.20
CA ARG A 104 20.25 -5.71 -4.35
C ARG A 104 19.01 -5.73 -5.23
N THR A 105 18.23 -6.82 -5.12
CA THR A 105 17.04 -7.02 -5.92
C THR A 105 15.89 -7.47 -5.05
N TYR A 106 14.68 -7.24 -5.53
CA TYR A 106 13.47 -7.73 -4.88
C TYR A 106 12.46 -8.21 -5.91
N THR A 107 11.55 -9.07 -5.49
CA THR A 107 10.35 -9.45 -6.23
C THR A 107 9.17 -9.51 -5.30
N ILE A 108 7.97 -9.44 -5.84
CA ILE A 108 6.72 -9.57 -5.08
C ILE A 108 6.04 -10.86 -5.51
N LEU A 109 5.67 -11.68 -4.54
CA LEU A 109 4.99 -12.95 -4.76
C LEU A 109 3.85 -13.10 -3.73
N GLY A 110 2.60 -12.94 -4.20
CA GLY A 110 1.44 -12.87 -3.32
C GLY A 110 1.54 -11.71 -2.34
N ASP A 111 1.32 -11.98 -1.06
CA ASP A 111 1.37 -10.98 0.02
C ASP A 111 2.79 -10.79 0.61
N ASN A 112 3.81 -11.32 -0.05
CA ASN A 112 5.19 -11.22 0.40
C ASN A 112 6.09 -10.57 -0.66
N TYR A 113 7.18 -9.96 -0.19
CA TYR A 113 8.32 -9.64 -1.03
C TYR A 113 9.51 -10.52 -0.68
N LEU A 114 10.28 -10.88 -1.70
CA LEU A 114 11.49 -11.67 -1.57
C LEU A 114 12.69 -10.81 -1.93
N LEU A 115 13.76 -10.96 -1.17
CA LEU A 115 15.03 -10.25 -1.38
C LEU A 115 16.05 -11.15 -2.05
N GLY A 116 16.89 -10.58 -2.87
CA GLY A 116 18.00 -11.27 -3.52
C GLY A 116 19.29 -10.47 -3.50
N PRO A 117 20.38 -11.05 -2.99
CA PRO A 117 20.49 -12.27 -2.16
C PRO A 117 19.76 -12.16 -0.83
N SER A 118 19.65 -13.27 -0.07
CA SER A 118 19.13 -13.22 1.30
C SER A 118 20.03 -12.34 2.17
N PRO A 119 19.48 -11.49 3.05
CA PRO A 119 20.28 -10.63 3.92
C PRO A 119 21.34 -11.42 4.71
N ASP A 120 22.51 -10.88 4.84
CA ASP A 120 23.60 -11.41 5.70
C ASP A 120 23.70 -10.68 7.04
N SER A 121 23.01 -9.55 7.17
CA SER A 121 23.05 -8.66 8.34
C SER A 121 21.65 -8.09 8.62
N ALA A 122 21.52 -7.46 9.79
CA ALA A 122 20.31 -6.79 10.24
C ALA A 122 20.22 -5.36 9.65
N ASP A 123 20.24 -5.25 8.33
CA ASP A 123 20.07 -3.97 7.64
C ASP A 123 18.63 -3.46 7.80
N THR A 124 18.45 -2.16 7.63
CA THR A 124 17.12 -1.53 7.59
C THR A 124 16.68 -1.35 6.14
N LEU A 125 15.60 -2.02 5.78
CA LEU A 125 14.90 -1.82 4.51
C LEU A 125 13.87 -0.71 4.66
N GLU A 126 13.88 0.24 3.75
CA GLU A 126 12.88 1.29 3.62
C GLU A 126 12.03 1.01 2.38
N ILE A 127 10.71 1.01 2.55
CA ILE A 127 9.74 0.77 1.49
C ILE A 127 8.85 1.99 1.37
N THR A 128 8.89 2.66 0.22
CA THR A 128 7.94 3.71 -0.16
C THR A 128 6.92 3.11 -1.11
N TYR A 129 5.64 3.22 -0.79
CA TYR A 129 4.56 2.58 -1.52
C TYR A 129 3.27 3.40 -1.46
N TYR A 130 2.34 3.12 -2.37
CA TYR A 130 0.97 3.61 -2.27
C TYR A 130 0.19 2.72 -1.32
N LYS A 131 -0.33 3.33 -0.28
CA LYS A 131 -1.16 2.67 0.72
C LYS A 131 -2.63 2.91 0.42
N GLU A 132 -3.43 1.88 0.60
CA GLU A 132 -4.88 2.00 0.60
C GLU A 132 -5.32 3.04 1.64
N PHE A 133 -6.24 3.91 1.26
CA PHE A 133 -6.82 4.88 2.19
C PHE A 133 -7.84 4.21 3.12
N THR A 134 -8.03 4.81 4.28
CA THR A 134 -9.04 4.33 5.23
C THR A 134 -10.44 4.61 4.67
N PRO A 135 -11.29 3.60 4.47
CA PRO A 135 -12.65 3.80 4.01
C PRO A 135 -13.46 4.69 4.96
N LEU A 136 -14.38 5.47 4.40
CA LEU A 136 -15.28 6.30 5.18
C LEU A 136 -16.28 5.43 5.96
N SER A 137 -16.50 5.79 7.22
CA SER A 137 -17.45 5.12 8.09
C SER A 137 -17.95 6.06 9.18
N SER A 138 -18.85 5.59 10.02
CA SER A 138 -19.27 6.35 11.20
C SER A 138 -18.15 6.62 12.20
N SER A 139 -17.10 5.79 12.22
CA SER A 139 -15.90 5.96 13.06
C SER A 139 -14.76 6.68 12.33
N ALA A 140 -14.62 6.48 11.02
CA ALA A 140 -13.67 7.17 10.15
C ALA A 140 -14.43 8.20 9.27
N THR A 141 -14.75 9.34 9.85
CA THR A 141 -15.65 10.34 9.25
C THR A 141 -15.03 11.17 8.15
N THR A 142 -13.70 11.11 7.99
CA THR A 142 -12.94 11.87 6.98
C THR A 142 -11.84 11.01 6.39
N ASN A 143 -11.59 11.20 5.11
CA ASN A 143 -10.39 10.72 4.43
C ASN A 143 -9.92 11.79 3.41
N TRP A 144 -8.88 11.51 2.64
CA TRP A 144 -8.34 12.48 1.68
C TRP A 144 -9.34 12.87 0.60
N ILE A 145 -10.33 12.05 0.25
CA ILE A 145 -11.36 12.34 -0.75
C ILE A 145 -12.24 13.50 -0.29
N ILE A 146 -12.56 13.56 1.01
CA ILE A 146 -13.39 14.65 1.58
C ILE A 146 -12.56 15.90 1.88
N LEU A 147 -11.27 15.74 2.21
CA LEU A 147 -10.42 16.84 2.66
C LEU A 147 -9.77 17.65 1.52
N ASN A 148 -9.90 17.21 0.27
CA ASN A 148 -9.46 17.89 -0.95
C ASN A 148 -10.66 18.22 -1.83
#